data_6bacaef64cbce36e12b40e9fd7cf3f5e
#
_entry.id   6bacaef64cbce36e12b40e9fd7cf3f5e
#
_cell.length_a   1.000
_cell.length_b   1.000
_cell.length_c   1.000
_cell.angle_alpha   90.00
_cell.angle_beta   90.00
_cell.angle_gamma   90.00
#
_symmetry.space_group_name_H-M   'P 1'
#
loop_
_entity.id
_entity.type
_entity.pdbx_description
1 polymer ?
#
loop_
_entity_poly.entity_id
_entity_poly.type
_entity_poly.pdbx_seq_one_letter_code
_entity_poly.pdbx_strand_id
1 'polypeptide(L)'
;RLKKGFKDNRLVGLQDVMPTLLDLAYIQIPETCTGISMIKDLKRKTLYCEAQEGVTATRMITDCQYKLIWYPAGNRWQMFDLNDDPYEKNDLSNNQSYKKQMINLQDELIKELYGCDKKWLKGNNFIGFKASNFIPAPDRNLSGQRGLHYPPPKSIDPSIAQGITNRWEAKDT
;
A
#
# COMPACT_ATOMS: atom_id res chain seq x y z
N ARG A 1 28.90 8.36 5.91
CA ARG A 1 27.54 8.89 5.88
C ARG A 1 26.50 7.90 6.35
N LEU A 2 26.48 6.67 5.82
CA LEU A 2 25.64 5.60 6.34
C LEU A 2 26.44 4.79 7.36
N LYS A 3 25.92 4.66 8.60
CA LYS A 3 26.54 3.83 9.63
C LYS A 3 26.32 2.37 9.28
N LYS A 4 27.41 1.60 9.15
CA LYS A 4 27.33 0.16 8.88
C LYS A 4 26.60 -0.55 10.04
N GLY A 5 25.64 -1.42 9.71
CA GLY A 5 24.90 -2.21 10.69
C GLY A 5 23.86 -1.40 11.51
N PHE A 6 23.56 -0.19 11.11
CA PHE A 6 22.51 0.62 11.75
C PHE A 6 21.11 0.20 11.27
N LYS A 7 20.19 0.00 12.21
CA LYS A 7 18.77 -0.23 11.94
C LYS A 7 18.00 1.03 12.27
N ASP A 8 17.23 1.52 11.30
CA ASP A 8 16.44 2.74 11.41
C ASP A 8 14.96 2.38 11.47
N ASN A 9 14.26 2.87 12.48
CA ASN A 9 12.83 2.60 12.68
C ASN A 9 11.93 3.77 12.24
N ARG A 10 12.49 4.80 11.57
CA ARG A 10 11.69 5.91 11.04
C ARG A 10 10.76 5.43 9.93
N LEU A 11 9.62 6.13 9.78
CA LEU A 11 8.69 5.87 8.68
C LEU A 11 9.32 6.26 7.34
N VAL A 12 9.58 5.27 6.49
CA VAL A 12 10.13 5.45 5.16
C VAL A 12 9.26 4.73 4.12
N GLY A 13 9.15 5.29 2.93
CA GLY A 13 8.39 4.72 1.83
C GLY A 13 9.23 4.65 0.54
N LEU A 14 8.69 4.01 -0.49
CA LEU A 14 9.36 3.87 -1.79
C LEU A 14 9.67 5.24 -2.43
N GLN A 15 8.84 6.26 -2.20
CA GLN A 15 9.06 7.63 -2.66
C GLN A 15 10.36 8.25 -2.11
N ASP A 16 10.89 7.73 -0.99
CA ASP A 16 12.09 8.24 -0.33
C ASP A 16 13.38 7.68 -0.94
N VAL A 17 13.31 6.63 -1.73
CA VAL A 17 14.47 5.97 -2.32
C VAL A 17 15.18 6.88 -3.32
N MET A 18 14.44 7.44 -4.28
CA MET A 18 15.01 8.29 -5.32
C MET A 18 15.71 9.54 -4.74
N PRO A 19 15.07 10.36 -3.88
CA PRO A 19 15.74 11.51 -3.30
C PRO A 19 16.94 11.12 -2.43
N THR A 20 16.93 9.93 -1.80
CA THR A 20 18.09 9.43 -1.06
C THR A 20 19.27 9.13 -1.96
N LEU A 21 19.02 8.48 -3.10
CA LEU A 21 20.08 8.18 -4.07
C LEU A 21 20.69 9.45 -4.68
N LEU A 22 19.85 10.43 -5.04
CA LEU A 22 20.30 11.72 -5.54
C LEU A 22 21.16 12.48 -4.51
N ASP A 23 20.71 12.50 -3.27
CA ASP A 23 21.43 13.16 -2.17
C ASP A 23 22.78 12.49 -1.85
N LEU A 24 22.83 11.15 -1.92
CA LEU A 24 24.09 10.39 -1.80
C LEU A 24 25.07 10.68 -2.96
N ALA A 25 24.53 10.91 -4.14
CA ALA A 25 25.30 11.24 -5.35
C ALA A 25 25.63 12.74 -5.46
N TYR A 26 25.23 13.59 -4.50
CA TYR A 26 25.36 15.06 -4.53
C TYR A 26 24.64 15.72 -5.71
N ILE A 27 23.58 15.10 -6.20
CA ILE A 27 22.70 15.63 -7.23
C ILE A 27 21.53 16.34 -6.58
N GLN A 28 21.18 17.51 -7.10
CA GLN A 28 20.03 18.27 -6.61
C GLN A 28 18.74 17.45 -6.75
N ILE A 29 17.98 17.34 -5.67
CA ILE A 29 16.67 16.69 -5.67
C ILE A 29 15.68 17.64 -6.35
N PRO A 30 14.92 17.19 -7.37
CA PRO A 30 13.91 18.01 -8.04
C PRO A 30 12.81 18.45 -7.05
N GLU A 31 12.30 19.67 -7.20
CA GLU A 31 11.21 20.20 -6.38
C GLU A 31 9.89 19.40 -6.50
N THR A 32 9.71 18.73 -7.64
CA THR A 32 8.56 17.83 -7.87
C THR A 32 8.63 16.52 -7.09
N CYS A 33 9.77 16.24 -6.44
CA CYS A 33 9.93 15.04 -5.63
C CYS A 33 9.23 15.19 -4.28
N THR A 34 8.23 14.37 -4.00
CA THR A 34 7.49 14.37 -2.73
C THR A 34 8.16 13.55 -1.64
N GLY A 35 9.11 12.68 -2.02
CA GLY A 35 9.89 11.88 -1.07
C GLY A 35 10.93 12.70 -0.32
N ILE A 36 11.37 12.19 0.81
CA ILE A 36 12.38 12.82 1.67
C ILE A 36 13.61 11.91 1.71
N SER A 37 14.79 12.48 1.49
CA SER A 37 16.05 11.74 1.61
C SER A 37 16.21 11.11 3.00
N MET A 38 16.40 9.81 3.07
CA MET A 38 16.56 9.06 4.31
C MET A 38 17.85 9.39 5.07
N ILE A 39 18.83 10.05 4.43
CA ILE A 39 20.05 10.53 5.11
C ILE A 39 19.85 11.87 5.81
N LYS A 40 18.73 12.53 5.60
CA LYS A 40 18.31 13.74 6.31
C LYS A 40 17.51 13.42 7.56
N ASP A 41 17.26 14.42 8.39
CA ASP A 41 16.36 14.29 9.54
C ASP A 41 14.91 14.18 9.05
N LEU A 42 14.42 12.96 8.98
CA LEU A 42 13.09 12.65 8.50
C LEU A 42 12.11 12.65 9.68
N LYS A 43 11.24 13.69 9.73
CA LYS A 43 10.25 13.89 10.80
C LYS A 43 8.82 13.56 10.35
N ARG A 44 8.67 12.51 9.55
CA ARG A 44 7.35 12.06 9.11
C ARG A 44 6.59 11.46 10.30
N LYS A 45 5.37 11.95 10.54
CA LYS A 45 4.48 11.45 11.61
C LYS A 45 3.64 10.27 11.13
N THR A 46 3.23 10.31 9.88
CA THR A 46 2.40 9.28 9.26
C THR A 46 2.96 8.91 7.89
N LEU A 47 2.74 7.69 7.45
CA LEU A 47 3.06 7.23 6.11
C LEU A 47 1.80 6.73 5.43
N TYR A 48 1.48 7.33 4.30
CA TYR A 48 0.40 6.91 3.41
C TYR A 48 0.92 5.92 2.37
N CYS A 49 0.13 4.91 2.07
CA CYS A 49 0.37 3.98 0.97
C CYS A 49 -0.95 3.66 0.27
N GLU A 50 -0.89 3.48 -1.02
CA GLU A 50 -2.01 3.08 -1.84
C GLU A 50 -1.67 1.89 -2.71
N ALA A 51 -2.66 1.09 -3.01
CA ALA A 51 -2.55 -0.01 -3.94
C ALA A 51 -3.83 -0.14 -4.74
N GLN A 52 -3.69 -0.35 -6.03
CA GLN A 52 -4.74 -0.60 -6.99
C GLN A 52 -5.81 0.51 -7.07
N GLU A 53 -6.76 0.33 -7.98
CA GLU A 53 -7.85 1.25 -8.27
C GLU A 53 -9.19 0.51 -8.35
N GLY A 54 -10.29 1.28 -8.30
CA GLY A 54 -11.64 0.74 -8.40
C GLY A 54 -11.97 -0.25 -7.29
N VAL A 55 -12.54 -1.40 -7.65
CA VAL A 55 -13.07 -2.40 -6.69
C VAL A 55 -11.99 -3.08 -5.84
N THR A 56 -10.74 -3.01 -6.25
CA THR A 56 -9.60 -3.59 -5.54
C THR A 56 -8.77 -2.54 -4.82
N ALA A 57 -9.18 -1.27 -4.89
CA ALA A 57 -8.47 -0.16 -4.26
C ALA A 57 -8.27 -0.40 -2.76
N THR A 58 -7.08 -0.06 -2.30
CA THR A 58 -6.70 -0.10 -0.89
C THR A 58 -5.96 1.17 -0.55
N ARG A 59 -6.29 1.80 0.56
CA ARG A 59 -5.62 2.97 1.10
C ARG A 59 -5.18 2.68 2.53
N MET A 60 -3.96 2.97 2.84
CA MET A 60 -3.37 2.65 4.15
C MET A 60 -2.65 3.85 4.72
N ILE A 61 -2.76 4.04 6.01
CA ILE A 61 -1.97 5.00 6.78
C ILE A 61 -1.43 4.35 8.04
N THR A 62 -0.22 4.72 8.42
CA THR A 62 0.40 4.26 9.66
C THR A 62 1.18 5.38 10.33
N ASP A 63 1.25 5.34 11.67
CA ASP A 63 2.03 6.24 12.51
C ASP A 63 3.20 5.53 13.24
N CYS A 64 3.65 4.39 12.77
CA CYS A 64 4.58 3.42 13.37
C CYS A 64 3.96 2.48 14.40
N GLN A 65 3.02 2.92 15.21
CA GLN A 65 2.37 2.06 16.19
C GLN A 65 1.10 1.46 15.61
N TYR A 66 0.24 2.30 15.05
CA TYR A 66 -1.03 1.84 14.49
C TYR A 66 -0.99 1.87 12.98
N LYS A 67 -1.62 0.86 12.36
CA LYS A 67 -1.83 0.75 10.94
C LYS A 67 -3.33 0.66 10.66
N LEU A 68 -3.83 1.56 9.82
CA LEU A 68 -5.21 1.60 9.39
C LEU A 68 -5.29 1.35 7.90
N ILE A 69 -6.09 0.40 7.49
CA ILE A 69 -6.32 0.03 6.08
C ILE A 69 -7.78 0.27 5.74
N TRP A 70 -8.03 1.01 4.68
CA TRP A 70 -9.34 1.26 4.13
C TRP A 70 -9.52 0.58 2.78
N TYR A 71 -10.63 -0.13 2.65
CA TYR A 71 -11.11 -0.75 1.42
C TYR A 71 -12.37 0.00 0.99
N PRO A 72 -12.30 0.93 0.01
CA PRO A 72 -13.44 1.73 -0.43
C PRO A 72 -14.61 0.88 -0.93
N ALA A 73 -14.33 -0.25 -1.59
CA ALA A 73 -15.36 -1.21 -1.96
C ALA A 73 -15.98 -1.88 -0.71
N GLY A 74 -17.22 -1.52 -0.44
CA GLY A 74 -17.95 -1.95 0.75
C GLY A 74 -17.61 -1.18 2.02
N ASN A 75 -16.82 -0.10 1.91
CA ASN A 75 -16.41 0.78 3.00
C ASN A 75 -15.90 0.01 4.23
N ARG A 76 -14.99 -0.93 4.02
CA ARG A 76 -14.45 -1.81 5.06
C ARG A 76 -13.12 -1.29 5.60
N TRP A 77 -12.86 -1.64 6.85
CA TRP A 77 -11.66 -1.21 7.58
C TRP A 77 -10.96 -2.39 8.21
N GLN A 78 -9.66 -2.25 8.35
CA GLN A 78 -8.83 -3.06 9.25
C GLN A 78 -7.89 -2.13 10.01
N MET A 79 -7.65 -2.44 11.28
CA MET A 79 -6.73 -1.69 12.14
C MET A 79 -5.88 -2.65 12.96
N PHE A 80 -4.60 -2.33 13.09
CA PHE A 80 -3.65 -3.15 13.83
C PHE A 80 -2.79 -2.28 14.74
N ASP A 81 -2.43 -2.81 15.92
CA ASP A 81 -1.39 -2.27 16.79
C ASP A 81 -0.08 -3.03 16.52
N LEU A 82 0.85 -2.42 15.80
CA LEU A 82 2.07 -3.07 15.35
C LEU A 82 3.08 -3.33 16.49
N ASN A 83 2.90 -2.68 17.66
CA ASN A 83 3.73 -2.95 18.82
C ASN A 83 3.33 -4.25 19.50
N ASP A 84 2.02 -4.48 19.67
CA ASP A 84 1.49 -5.66 20.33
C ASP A 84 1.28 -6.83 19.34
N ASP A 85 0.98 -6.51 18.09
CA ASP A 85 0.70 -7.47 17.03
C ASP A 85 1.48 -7.15 15.73
N PRO A 86 2.81 -7.33 15.71
CA PRO A 86 3.64 -7.04 14.53
C PRO A 86 3.35 -7.94 13.33
N TYR A 87 2.54 -8.97 13.49
CA TYR A 87 2.13 -9.89 12.41
C TYR A 87 0.71 -9.61 11.90
N GLU A 88 0.03 -8.58 12.41
CA GLU A 88 -1.29 -8.13 11.94
C GLU A 88 -2.35 -9.25 11.94
N LYS A 89 -2.40 -10.02 13.02
CA LYS A 89 -3.32 -11.16 13.17
C LYS A 89 -4.66 -10.77 13.78
N ASN A 90 -4.70 -9.67 14.54
CA ASN A 90 -5.85 -9.24 15.33
C ASN A 90 -6.38 -7.90 14.79
N ASP A 91 -7.48 -7.93 14.06
CA ASP A 91 -8.13 -6.73 13.54
C ASP A 91 -8.86 -5.99 14.66
N LEU A 92 -8.43 -4.76 14.95
CA LEU A 92 -8.96 -3.88 15.99
C LEU A 92 -10.04 -2.91 15.48
N SER A 93 -10.39 -2.93 14.20
CA SER A 93 -11.28 -1.94 13.57
C SER A 93 -12.66 -1.85 14.23
N ASN A 94 -13.13 -2.94 14.85
CA ASN A 94 -14.40 -3.01 15.57
C ASN A 94 -14.24 -2.88 17.09
N ASN A 95 -13.03 -2.69 17.62
CA ASN A 95 -12.78 -2.59 19.05
C ASN A 95 -12.97 -1.15 19.53
N GLN A 96 -13.97 -0.93 20.40
CA GLN A 96 -14.34 0.39 20.89
C GLN A 96 -13.20 1.08 21.67
N SER A 97 -12.31 0.32 22.28
CA SER A 97 -11.16 0.88 23.02
C SER A 97 -10.18 1.63 22.09
N TYR A 98 -10.14 1.29 20.82
CA TYR A 98 -9.26 1.90 19.81
C TYR A 98 -9.97 2.93 18.91
N LYS A 99 -11.24 3.23 19.18
CA LYS A 99 -12.03 4.15 18.36
C LYS A 99 -11.39 5.53 18.18
N LYS A 100 -10.80 6.07 19.24
CA LYS A 100 -10.12 7.37 19.18
C LYS A 100 -8.90 7.34 18.24
N GLN A 101 -8.09 6.29 18.34
CA GLN A 101 -6.92 6.08 17.49
C GLN A 101 -7.33 5.91 16.02
N MET A 102 -8.39 5.15 15.79
CA MET A 102 -8.95 4.95 14.44
C MET A 102 -9.40 6.28 13.83
N ILE A 103 -10.13 7.12 14.56
CA ILE A 103 -10.57 8.44 14.09
C ILE A 103 -9.38 9.32 13.77
N ASN A 104 -8.36 9.38 14.63
CA ASN A 104 -7.16 10.15 14.38
C ASN A 104 -6.47 9.73 13.07
N LEU A 105 -6.34 8.43 12.81
CA LEU A 105 -5.75 7.92 11.57
C LEU A 105 -6.66 8.16 10.36
N GLN A 106 -7.97 8.12 10.53
CA GLN A 106 -8.93 8.48 9.46
C GLN A 106 -8.78 9.95 9.08
N ASP A 107 -8.63 10.86 10.05
CA ASP A 107 -8.42 12.29 9.79
C ASP A 107 -7.11 12.54 9.04
N GLU A 108 -6.04 11.81 9.38
CA GLU A 108 -4.78 11.89 8.63
C GLU A 108 -4.94 11.29 7.22
N LEU A 109 -5.65 10.15 7.08
CA LEU A 109 -5.88 9.52 5.79
C LEU A 109 -6.64 10.45 4.82
N ILE A 110 -7.65 11.19 5.30
CA ILE A 110 -8.42 12.14 4.47
C ILE A 110 -7.51 13.19 3.83
N LYS A 111 -6.48 13.64 4.53
CA LYS A 111 -5.53 14.65 4.03
C LYS A 111 -4.69 14.14 2.85
N GLU A 112 -4.45 12.83 2.83
CA GLU A 112 -3.64 12.18 1.79
C GLU A 112 -4.45 11.78 0.55
N LEU A 113 -5.78 11.64 0.68
CA LEU A 113 -6.65 11.23 -0.44
C LEU A 113 -6.73 12.31 -1.52
N TYR A 114 -6.54 11.93 -2.78
CA TYR A 114 -6.53 12.82 -3.92
C TYR A 114 -7.28 12.24 -5.14
N GLY A 115 -7.44 13.05 -6.17
CA GLY A 115 -8.01 12.61 -7.45
C GLY A 115 -9.39 11.97 -7.30
N CYS A 116 -9.53 10.75 -7.80
CA CYS A 116 -10.78 9.99 -7.79
C CYS A 116 -11.19 9.52 -6.39
N ASP A 117 -10.27 9.42 -5.46
CA ASP A 117 -10.54 8.96 -4.10
C ASP A 117 -11.51 9.90 -3.36
N LYS A 118 -11.47 11.19 -3.69
CA LYS A 118 -12.38 12.19 -3.11
C LYS A 118 -13.85 11.90 -3.39
N LYS A 119 -14.16 11.14 -4.43
CA LYS A 119 -15.54 10.70 -4.74
C LYS A 119 -16.07 9.67 -3.73
N TRP A 120 -15.18 9.04 -2.98
CA TRP A 120 -15.52 8.06 -1.95
C TRP A 120 -15.70 8.69 -0.56
N LEU A 121 -15.65 10.03 -0.50
CA LEU A 121 -15.90 10.84 0.68
C LEU A 121 -17.18 11.66 0.51
N LYS A 122 -17.88 11.90 1.63
CA LYS A 122 -18.94 12.90 1.75
C LYS A 122 -18.59 13.86 2.89
N GLY A 123 -18.02 15.01 2.55
CA GLY A 123 -17.31 15.84 3.53
C GLY A 123 -16.14 15.05 4.12
N ASN A 124 -16.06 14.96 5.43
CA ASN A 124 -15.05 14.16 6.14
C ASN A 124 -15.51 12.72 6.44
N ASN A 125 -16.59 12.26 5.84
CA ASN A 125 -17.08 10.90 6.08
C ASN A 125 -16.68 9.98 4.93
N PHE A 126 -16.11 8.84 5.25
CA PHE A 126 -15.83 7.77 4.30
C PHE A 126 -17.13 7.07 3.94
N ILE A 127 -17.55 7.18 2.69
CA ILE A 127 -18.74 6.52 2.16
C ILE A 127 -18.38 5.29 1.32
N GLY A 128 -17.19 5.28 0.73
CA GLY A 128 -16.79 4.23 -0.19
C GLY A 128 -17.75 4.09 -1.37
N PHE A 129 -17.88 2.87 -1.85
CA PHE A 129 -18.88 2.49 -2.86
C PHE A 129 -19.31 1.03 -2.68
N LYS A 130 -20.36 0.62 -3.37
CA LYS A 130 -20.91 -0.73 -3.26
C LYS A 130 -19.85 -1.78 -3.64
N ALA A 131 -19.62 -2.75 -2.76
CA ALA A 131 -18.78 -3.88 -3.09
C ALA A 131 -19.38 -4.64 -4.27
N SER A 132 -18.56 -4.96 -5.26
CA SER A 132 -18.91 -5.95 -6.27
C SER A 132 -18.54 -7.35 -5.74
N ASN A 133 -19.14 -8.38 -6.31
CA ASN A 133 -18.73 -9.76 -6.05
C ASN A 133 -17.36 -9.99 -6.70
N PHE A 134 -16.32 -9.49 -6.04
CA PHE A 134 -14.95 -9.73 -6.47
C PHE A 134 -14.56 -11.15 -6.07
N ILE A 135 -14.33 -12.00 -7.04
CA ILE A 135 -13.72 -13.30 -6.83
C ILE A 135 -12.22 -13.09 -6.99
N PRO A 136 -11.41 -13.19 -5.92
CA PRO A 136 -9.96 -13.08 -6.03
C PRO A 136 -9.44 -14.13 -7.00
N ALA A 137 -8.58 -13.73 -7.93
CA ALA A 137 -7.87 -14.70 -8.74
C ALA A 137 -7.03 -15.63 -7.83
N PRO A 138 -6.98 -16.93 -8.11
CA PRO A 138 -6.27 -17.91 -7.27
C PRO A 138 -4.79 -17.55 -7.04
N ASP A 139 -4.20 -16.84 -7.98
CA ASP A 139 -2.80 -16.41 -7.98
C ASP A 139 -2.61 -14.97 -7.50
N ARG A 140 -3.59 -14.35 -6.86
CA ARG A 140 -3.60 -12.94 -6.43
C ARG A 140 -3.35 -11.95 -7.57
N ASN A 141 -3.71 -12.28 -8.80
CA ASN A 141 -3.40 -11.50 -10.00
C ASN A 141 -1.88 -11.32 -10.25
N LEU A 142 -1.03 -12.17 -9.69
CA LEU A 142 0.42 -12.10 -9.89
C LEU A 142 0.87 -12.66 -11.24
N SER A 143 0.05 -13.46 -11.89
CA SER A 143 0.32 -14.08 -13.19
C SER A 143 0.60 -13.08 -14.32
N GLY A 144 0.17 -11.82 -14.18
CA GLY A 144 0.42 -10.77 -15.18
C GLY A 144 1.57 -9.82 -14.88
N GLN A 145 2.08 -9.79 -13.65
CA GLN A 145 3.00 -8.73 -13.20
C GLN A 145 4.47 -9.15 -13.08
N ARG A 146 4.76 -10.42 -12.85
CA ARG A 146 6.12 -10.89 -12.52
C ARG A 146 6.60 -12.08 -13.35
N GLY A 147 5.96 -12.34 -14.49
CA GLY A 147 6.27 -13.53 -15.26
C GLY A 147 5.75 -14.80 -14.56
N LEU A 148 5.90 -15.91 -15.23
CA LEU A 148 5.47 -17.21 -14.75
C LEU A 148 6.18 -17.60 -13.45
N HIS A 149 5.40 -17.86 -12.40
CA HIS A 149 5.87 -18.76 -11.36
C HIS A 149 5.98 -20.16 -11.96
N TYR A 150 7.19 -20.63 -12.14
CA TYR A 150 7.42 -21.98 -12.62
C TYR A 150 7.75 -22.90 -11.44
N PRO A 151 7.09 -24.04 -11.29
CA PRO A 151 5.92 -24.50 -12.06
C PRO A 151 4.66 -23.69 -11.72
N PRO A 152 3.74 -23.50 -12.69
CA PRO A 152 2.49 -22.82 -12.42
C PRO A 152 1.73 -23.53 -11.30
N PRO A 153 1.06 -22.79 -10.39
CA PRO A 153 0.28 -23.39 -9.32
C PRO A 153 -0.72 -24.40 -9.92
N LYS A 154 -0.83 -25.58 -9.34
CA LYS A 154 -1.72 -26.67 -9.82
C LYS A 154 -3.20 -26.28 -9.89
N SER A 155 -3.57 -25.11 -9.37
CA SER A 155 -4.94 -24.57 -9.34
C SER A 155 -5.25 -23.57 -10.45
N ILE A 156 -4.34 -23.30 -11.37
CA ILE A 156 -4.62 -22.41 -12.51
C ILE A 156 -5.29 -23.24 -13.59
N ASP A 157 -6.45 -22.75 -14.08
CA ASP A 157 -7.11 -23.30 -15.25
C ASP A 157 -6.09 -23.42 -16.41
N PRO A 158 -5.94 -24.60 -17.02
CA PRO A 158 -4.97 -24.82 -18.10
C PRO A 158 -5.13 -23.84 -19.28
N SER A 159 -6.34 -23.35 -19.54
CA SER A 159 -6.60 -22.34 -20.58
C SER A 159 -5.98 -20.99 -20.25
N ILE A 160 -5.93 -20.62 -18.98
CA ILE A 160 -5.30 -19.39 -18.49
C ILE A 160 -3.77 -19.52 -18.55
N ALA A 161 -3.25 -20.68 -18.15
CA ALA A 161 -1.82 -20.98 -18.22
C ALA A 161 -1.31 -20.95 -19.68
N GLN A 162 -2.10 -21.50 -20.61
CA GLN A 162 -1.77 -21.53 -22.03
C GLN A 162 -1.83 -20.12 -22.66
N GLY A 163 -2.76 -19.27 -22.24
CA GLY A 163 -2.81 -17.86 -22.67
C GLY A 163 -1.61 -17.03 -22.19
N ILE A 164 -0.99 -17.42 -21.08
CA ILE A 164 0.20 -16.77 -20.54
C ILE A 164 1.46 -17.22 -21.28
N THR A 165 1.62 -18.49 -21.58
CA THR A 165 2.74 -19.02 -22.38
C THR A 165 2.75 -18.43 -23.80
N ASN A 166 1.61 -18.37 -24.46
CA ASN A 166 1.51 -17.83 -25.82
C ASN A 166 1.84 -16.32 -25.90
N ARG A 167 1.76 -15.59 -24.81
CA ARG A 167 2.11 -14.16 -24.77
C ARG A 167 3.62 -13.92 -24.74
N TRP A 168 4.42 -14.89 -24.31
CA TRP A 168 5.87 -14.82 -24.28
C TRP A 168 6.49 -15.31 -25.59
N GLU A 169 5.93 -16.36 -26.19
CA GLU A 169 6.39 -16.89 -27.47
C GLU A 169 6.17 -15.91 -28.63
N ALA A 170 5.18 -14.99 -28.50
CA ALA A 170 4.91 -13.95 -29.51
C ALA A 170 5.89 -12.75 -29.49
N LYS A 171 6.86 -12.70 -28.59
CA LYS A 171 7.85 -11.62 -28.52
C LYS A 171 9.21 -11.98 -29.07
N ASP A 172 9.47 -13.23 -29.42
CA ASP A 172 10.72 -13.70 -29.97
C ASP A 172 10.64 -13.99 -31.49
N THR A 173 9.59 -13.50 -32.18
CA THR A 173 9.46 -13.42 -33.63
C THR A 173 9.33 -11.96 -34.07
#